data_c82a27cd3abf5a4bed20ed8a484f880c
#
_entry.id   c82a27cd3abf5a4bed20ed8a484f880c
#
_cell.length_a   1.000
_cell.length_b   1.000
_cell.length_c   1.000
_cell.angle_alpha   90.00
_cell.angle_beta   90.00
_cell.angle_gamma   90.00
#
_symmetry.space_group_name_H-M   'P 1'
#
loop_
_entity.id
_entity.type
_entity.pdbx_description
1 polymer ?
#
loop_
_entity_poly.entity_id
_entity_poly.type
_entity_poly.pdbx_seq_one_letter_code
_entity_poly.pdbx_strand_id
1 'polypeptide(L)'
;MDLTFSIIVLLAEGVLGLYLLQRAKLLKSTLSFVLAALLMALALGLRAAVLDYKTLDYINFLSRWVEFFRQHGGFRALKYPIGNYNIPYLYFLALFSVLPIDDLYLIKLLSILSDVLLAWASMLLCSRFTKSRPRLLAAFFTVLFLPTVFLNSAVWAQCDSIYMAPLLLGIYCALEDRPWLSVILACVSFGFKLQAVFILPIYAV
;
A
#
# COMPACT_ATOMS: atom_id res chain seq x y z
N MET A 1 -8.53 -5.02 -21.80
CA MET A 1 -7.15 -5.41 -21.39
C MET A 1 -6.87 -4.96 -19.95
N ASP A 2 -7.14 -3.73 -19.62
CA ASP A 2 -6.78 -3.14 -18.33
C ASP A 2 -7.54 -3.74 -17.13
N LEU A 3 -8.83 -4.02 -17.28
CA LEU A 3 -9.61 -4.67 -16.23
C LEU A 3 -9.13 -6.09 -15.94
N THR A 4 -8.83 -6.88 -16.99
CA THR A 4 -8.30 -8.25 -16.82
C THR A 4 -6.94 -8.22 -16.13
N PHE A 5 -6.06 -7.29 -16.52
CA PHE A 5 -4.78 -7.07 -15.86
C PHE A 5 -4.98 -6.71 -14.39
N SER A 6 -5.87 -5.78 -14.09
CA SER A 6 -6.16 -5.33 -12.73
C SER A 6 -6.69 -6.47 -11.84
N ILE A 7 -7.56 -7.32 -12.36
CA ILE A 7 -8.05 -8.50 -11.63
C ILE A 7 -6.90 -9.47 -11.33
N ILE A 8 -6.01 -9.73 -12.30
CA ILE A 8 -4.86 -10.60 -12.08
C ILE A 8 -3.94 -10.05 -10.99
N VAL A 9 -3.67 -8.73 -11.00
CA VAL A 9 -2.83 -8.09 -9.99
C VAL A 9 -3.51 -8.16 -8.62
N LEU A 10 -4.80 -7.86 -8.50
CA LEU A 10 -5.53 -7.97 -7.24
C LEU A 10 -5.52 -9.41 -6.69
N LEU A 11 -5.65 -10.41 -7.56
CA LEU A 11 -5.52 -11.80 -7.14
C LEU A 11 -4.11 -12.11 -6.61
N ALA A 12 -3.07 -11.60 -7.28
CA ALA A 12 -1.69 -11.76 -6.83
C ALA A 12 -1.45 -11.06 -5.47
N GLU A 13 -2.01 -9.88 -5.26
CA GLU A 13 -1.98 -9.16 -3.97
C GLU A 13 -2.70 -9.94 -2.87
N GLY A 14 -3.83 -10.56 -3.20
CA GLY A 14 -4.55 -11.45 -2.28
C GLY A 14 -3.75 -12.69 -1.89
N VAL A 15 -3.12 -13.32 -2.88
CA VAL A 15 -2.20 -14.46 -2.65
C VAL A 15 -1.02 -14.02 -1.78
N LEU A 16 -0.43 -12.86 -2.04
CA LEU A 16 0.62 -12.29 -1.20
C LEU A 16 0.15 -12.12 0.25
N GLY A 17 -1.01 -11.53 0.47
CA GLY A 17 -1.57 -11.35 1.81
C GLY A 17 -1.76 -12.67 2.56
N LEU A 18 -2.36 -13.68 1.89
CA LEU A 18 -2.52 -15.03 2.45
C LEU A 18 -1.17 -15.70 2.73
N TYR A 19 -0.20 -15.55 1.82
CA TYR A 19 1.15 -16.05 2.01
C TYR A 19 1.82 -15.43 3.25
N LEU A 20 1.70 -14.12 3.44
CA LEU A 20 2.24 -13.42 4.62
C LEU A 20 1.61 -13.93 5.92
N LEU A 21 0.28 -14.13 5.96
CA LEU A 21 -0.42 -14.71 7.09
C LEU A 21 0.01 -16.16 7.37
N GLN A 22 0.24 -16.95 6.32
CA GLN A 22 0.73 -18.32 6.43
C GLN A 22 2.17 -18.35 6.96
N ARG A 23 3.05 -17.49 6.46
CA ARG A 23 4.43 -17.33 6.95
C ARG A 23 4.48 -16.92 8.42
N ALA A 24 3.53 -16.10 8.86
CA ALA A 24 3.34 -15.74 10.28
C ALA A 24 2.73 -16.88 11.13
N LYS A 25 2.48 -18.06 10.53
CA LYS A 25 1.90 -19.26 11.17
C LYS A 25 0.51 -19.00 11.80
N LEU A 26 -0.25 -18.08 11.24
CA LEU A 26 -1.60 -17.75 11.73
C LEU A 26 -2.67 -18.68 11.16
N LEU A 27 -2.49 -19.20 9.93
CA LEU A 27 -3.43 -20.08 9.22
C LEU A 27 -3.05 -21.55 9.45
N LYS A 28 -3.44 -22.12 10.61
CA LYS A 28 -3.06 -23.50 10.98
C LYS A 28 -4.08 -24.58 10.63
N SER A 29 -5.32 -24.21 10.40
CA SER A 29 -6.39 -25.14 10.01
C SER A 29 -6.97 -24.76 8.66
N THR A 30 -7.55 -25.75 7.97
CA THR A 30 -8.28 -25.50 6.72
C THR A 30 -9.36 -24.44 6.91
N LEU A 31 -10.10 -24.48 8.04
CA LEU A 31 -11.11 -23.48 8.34
C LEU A 31 -10.52 -22.08 8.45
N SER A 32 -9.40 -21.90 9.17
CA SER A 32 -8.75 -20.58 9.30
C SER A 32 -8.24 -20.05 7.95
N PHE A 33 -7.74 -20.94 7.10
CA PHE A 33 -7.31 -20.58 5.75
C PHE A 33 -8.50 -20.15 4.87
N VAL A 34 -9.58 -20.94 4.86
CA VAL A 34 -10.79 -20.63 4.07
C VAL A 34 -11.41 -19.31 4.52
N LEU A 35 -11.55 -19.09 5.83
CA LEU A 35 -12.09 -17.83 6.35
C LEU A 35 -11.21 -16.64 5.97
N ALA A 36 -9.88 -16.76 6.09
CA ALA A 36 -8.96 -15.71 5.68
C ALA A 36 -9.03 -15.45 4.16
N ALA A 37 -9.15 -16.50 3.35
CA ALA A 37 -9.30 -16.37 1.90
C ALA A 37 -10.62 -15.67 1.52
N LEU A 38 -11.71 -15.99 2.18
CA LEU A 38 -13.01 -15.33 1.97
C LEU A 38 -12.97 -13.85 2.38
N LEU A 39 -12.37 -13.52 3.52
CA LEU A 39 -12.21 -12.12 3.95
C LEU A 39 -11.30 -11.35 3.01
N MET A 40 -10.21 -11.97 2.53
CA MET A 40 -9.33 -11.36 1.54
C MET A 40 -10.06 -11.11 0.21
N ALA A 41 -10.78 -12.10 -0.28
CA ALA A 41 -11.57 -11.97 -1.50
C ALA A 41 -12.64 -10.87 -1.37
N LEU A 42 -13.29 -10.76 -0.21
CA LEU A 42 -14.23 -9.68 0.06
C LEU A 42 -13.53 -8.32 0.08
N ALA A 43 -12.41 -8.18 0.78
CA ALA A 43 -11.67 -6.92 0.90
C ALA A 43 -11.17 -6.41 -0.47
N LEU A 44 -10.64 -7.31 -1.31
CA LEU A 44 -10.16 -6.96 -2.65
C LEU A 44 -11.32 -6.83 -3.65
N GLY A 45 -12.38 -7.61 -3.50
CA GLY A 45 -13.60 -7.49 -4.31
C GLY A 45 -14.28 -6.14 -4.14
N LEU A 46 -14.36 -5.63 -2.91
CA LEU A 46 -14.86 -4.27 -2.65
C LEU A 46 -13.98 -3.21 -3.34
N ARG A 47 -12.66 -3.38 -3.36
CA ARG A 47 -11.73 -2.49 -4.06
C ARG A 47 -11.89 -2.58 -5.58
N ALA A 48 -12.04 -3.81 -6.10
CA ALA A 48 -12.29 -4.05 -7.51
C ALA A 48 -13.56 -3.33 -8.01
N ALA A 49 -14.61 -3.31 -7.19
CA ALA A 49 -15.90 -2.70 -7.54
C ALA A 49 -15.83 -1.18 -7.75
N VAL A 50 -14.77 -0.52 -7.28
CA VAL A 50 -14.60 0.95 -7.37
C VAL A 50 -13.34 1.36 -8.14
N LEU A 51 -12.68 0.42 -8.82
CA LEU A 51 -11.44 0.71 -9.56
C LEU A 51 -11.63 1.78 -10.64
N ASP A 52 -12.77 1.77 -11.33
CA ASP A 52 -13.07 2.70 -12.43
C ASP A 52 -13.45 4.10 -11.95
N TYR A 53 -13.69 4.27 -10.65
CA TYR A 53 -14.13 5.56 -10.12
C TYR A 53 -13.00 6.59 -10.16
N LYS A 54 -13.26 7.73 -10.79
CA LYS A 54 -12.30 8.84 -10.94
C LYS A 54 -12.70 10.00 -10.03
N THR A 55 -11.82 10.37 -9.12
CA THR A 55 -12.00 11.55 -8.27
C THR A 55 -11.49 12.81 -8.96
N LEU A 56 -11.92 13.97 -8.46
CA LEU A 56 -11.39 15.25 -8.95
C LEU A 56 -9.87 15.38 -8.70
N ASP A 57 -9.37 14.84 -7.61
CA ASP A 57 -7.92 14.79 -7.32
C ASP A 57 -7.15 14.02 -8.38
N TYR A 58 -7.64 12.84 -8.75
CA TYR A 58 -7.03 12.06 -9.82
C TYR A 58 -7.06 12.85 -11.16
N ILE A 59 -8.22 13.39 -11.54
CA ILE A 59 -8.39 14.08 -12.82
C ILE A 59 -7.54 15.36 -12.90
N ASN A 60 -7.48 16.14 -11.82
CA ASN A 60 -6.82 17.43 -11.82
C ASN A 60 -5.30 17.37 -11.56
N PHE A 61 -4.82 16.30 -10.92
CA PHE A 61 -3.41 16.19 -10.51
C PHE A 61 -2.75 14.92 -11.06
N LEU A 62 -3.08 13.75 -10.58
CA LEU A 62 -2.33 12.53 -10.86
C LEU A 62 -2.31 12.18 -12.35
N SER A 63 -3.47 12.18 -13.00
CA SER A 63 -3.60 11.92 -14.43
C SER A 63 -2.81 12.93 -15.28
N ARG A 64 -2.85 14.22 -14.90
CA ARG A 64 -2.09 15.28 -15.61
C ARG A 64 -0.57 15.11 -15.44
N TRP A 65 -0.13 14.66 -14.26
CA TRP A 65 1.29 14.41 -14.06
C TRP A 65 1.77 13.19 -14.85
N VAL A 66 1.00 12.11 -14.89
CA VAL A 66 1.35 10.96 -15.72
C VAL A 66 1.37 11.34 -17.19
N GLU A 67 0.40 12.14 -17.66
CA GLU A 67 0.37 12.64 -19.05
C GLU A 67 1.58 13.54 -19.35
N PHE A 68 1.99 14.40 -18.42
CA PHE A 68 3.22 15.18 -18.57
C PHE A 68 4.44 14.27 -18.75
N PHE A 69 4.60 13.23 -17.91
CA PHE A 69 5.68 12.27 -18.06
C PHE A 69 5.62 11.57 -19.44
N ARG A 70 4.44 11.19 -19.90
CA ARG A 70 4.24 10.56 -21.22
C ARG A 70 4.70 11.46 -22.36
N GLN A 71 4.33 12.73 -22.32
CA GLN A 71 4.68 13.71 -23.37
C GLN A 71 6.16 14.11 -23.36
N HIS A 72 6.84 14.04 -22.21
CA HIS A 72 8.23 14.50 -22.06
C HIS A 72 9.23 13.34 -21.92
N GLY A 73 8.89 12.14 -22.36
CA GLY A 73 9.81 11.00 -22.46
C GLY A 73 9.99 10.21 -21.17
N GLY A 74 8.92 10.09 -20.36
CA GLY A 74 8.87 9.23 -19.17
C GLY A 74 9.87 9.66 -18.11
N PHE A 75 10.80 8.78 -17.74
CA PHE A 75 11.83 9.08 -16.74
C PHE A 75 12.70 10.31 -17.05
N ARG A 76 12.86 10.70 -18.34
CA ARG A 76 13.61 11.91 -18.70
C ARG A 76 12.93 13.19 -18.21
N ALA A 77 11.64 13.15 -17.96
CA ALA A 77 10.87 14.28 -17.48
C ALA A 77 11.07 14.55 -15.98
N LEU A 78 11.68 13.63 -15.21
CA LEU A 78 11.98 13.82 -13.78
C LEU A 78 12.91 15.01 -13.49
N LYS A 79 13.61 15.52 -14.50
CA LYS A 79 14.44 16.76 -14.39
C LYS A 79 13.61 18.05 -14.29
N TYR A 80 12.33 18.00 -14.61
CA TYR A 80 11.45 19.15 -14.54
C TYR A 80 10.70 19.18 -13.20
N PRO A 81 10.46 20.36 -12.62
CA PRO A 81 9.62 20.46 -11.44
C PRO A 81 8.17 20.17 -11.82
N ILE A 82 7.66 19.03 -11.35
CA ILE A 82 6.27 18.61 -11.58
C ILE A 82 5.70 18.01 -10.30
N GLY A 83 4.42 18.34 -10.07
CA GLY A 83 3.69 17.82 -8.93
C GLY A 83 4.16 18.38 -7.58
N ASN A 84 3.50 17.96 -6.55
CA ASN A 84 3.80 18.31 -5.16
C ASN A 84 4.10 17.07 -4.29
N TYR A 85 4.27 15.92 -4.92
CA TYR A 85 4.72 14.70 -4.25
C TYR A 85 6.25 14.60 -4.27
N ASN A 86 6.78 13.85 -3.31
CA ASN A 86 8.21 13.57 -3.24
C ASN A 86 8.68 12.67 -4.39
N ILE A 87 9.96 12.78 -4.71
CA ILE A 87 10.60 12.12 -5.85
C ILE A 87 10.31 10.61 -5.97
N PRO A 88 10.36 9.78 -4.91
CA PRO A 88 10.07 8.34 -5.06
C PRO A 88 8.70 8.05 -5.66
N TYR A 89 7.67 8.83 -5.33
CA TYR A 89 6.35 8.64 -5.93
C TYR A 89 6.31 9.08 -7.39
N LEU A 90 7.04 10.14 -7.75
CA LEU A 90 7.15 10.60 -9.13
C LEU A 90 7.84 9.57 -10.04
N TYR A 91 8.77 8.76 -9.52
CA TYR A 91 9.34 7.63 -10.26
C TYR A 91 8.28 6.59 -10.63
N PHE A 92 7.32 6.30 -9.76
CA PHE A 92 6.21 5.41 -10.11
C PHE A 92 5.31 6.03 -11.17
N LEU A 93 4.99 7.32 -11.09
CA LEU A 93 4.19 7.98 -12.13
C LEU A 93 4.92 8.00 -13.48
N ALA A 94 6.24 8.22 -13.49
CA ALA A 94 7.06 8.13 -14.69
C ALA A 94 7.08 6.70 -15.26
N LEU A 95 7.15 5.67 -14.41
CA LEU A 95 7.03 4.27 -14.83
C LEU A 95 5.64 4.00 -15.45
N PHE A 96 4.58 4.45 -14.80
CA PHE A 96 3.21 4.26 -15.28
C PHE A 96 2.97 4.94 -16.63
N SER A 97 3.62 6.07 -16.89
CA SER A 97 3.51 6.80 -18.16
C SER A 97 4.02 6.03 -19.39
N VAL A 98 4.91 5.04 -19.19
CA VAL A 98 5.49 4.24 -20.28
C VAL A 98 4.84 2.87 -20.43
N LEU A 99 3.92 2.50 -19.53
CA LEU A 99 3.20 1.23 -19.60
C LEU A 99 1.93 1.38 -20.45
N PRO A 100 1.55 0.34 -21.22
CA PRO A 100 0.36 0.36 -22.07
C PRO A 100 -0.93 0.01 -21.27
N ILE A 101 -1.08 0.56 -20.09
CA ILE A 101 -2.18 0.31 -19.14
C ILE A 101 -2.65 1.67 -18.61
N ASP A 102 -3.97 1.84 -18.40
CA ASP A 102 -4.53 3.07 -17.85
C ASP A 102 -3.88 3.36 -16.48
N ASP A 103 -3.35 4.55 -16.33
CA ASP A 103 -2.64 5.01 -15.15
C ASP A 103 -3.53 5.02 -13.89
N LEU A 104 -4.84 5.16 -14.02
CA LEU A 104 -5.78 5.04 -12.90
C LEU A 104 -5.64 3.69 -12.20
N TYR A 105 -5.62 2.60 -12.99
CA TYR A 105 -5.49 1.26 -12.42
C TYR A 105 -4.11 1.04 -11.79
N LEU A 106 -3.03 1.46 -12.46
CA LEU A 106 -1.67 1.30 -11.94
C LEU A 106 -1.48 2.05 -10.62
N ILE A 107 -1.98 3.27 -10.51
CA ILE A 107 -1.93 4.08 -9.28
C ILE A 107 -2.73 3.40 -8.16
N LYS A 108 -3.95 2.96 -8.44
CA LYS A 108 -4.80 2.31 -7.44
C LYS A 108 -4.24 0.96 -7.00
N LEU A 109 -3.76 0.13 -7.92
CA LEU A 109 -3.17 -1.17 -7.61
C LEU A 109 -1.92 -1.01 -6.72
N LEU A 110 -1.03 -0.06 -7.00
CA LEU A 110 0.10 0.24 -6.12
C LEU A 110 -0.36 0.62 -4.70
N SER A 111 -1.42 1.42 -4.61
CA SER A 111 -1.98 1.83 -3.31
C SER A 111 -2.65 0.66 -2.59
N ILE A 112 -3.38 -0.22 -3.30
CA ILE A 112 -4.03 -1.42 -2.75
C ILE A 112 -3.00 -2.45 -2.28
N LEU A 113 -1.93 -2.67 -3.05
CA LEU A 113 -0.79 -3.47 -2.59
C LEU A 113 -0.25 -2.95 -1.26
N SER A 114 -0.12 -1.63 -1.15
CA SER A 114 0.37 -0.98 0.07
C SER A 114 -0.62 -1.10 1.23
N ASP A 115 -1.93 -1.20 0.99
CA ASP A 115 -2.92 -1.53 2.04
C ASP A 115 -2.67 -2.93 2.62
N VAL A 116 -2.36 -3.92 1.76
CA VAL A 116 -2.03 -5.28 2.21
C VAL A 116 -0.76 -5.27 3.05
N LEU A 117 0.26 -4.51 2.64
CA LEU A 117 1.50 -4.35 3.41
C LEU A 117 1.28 -3.59 4.71
N LEU A 118 0.42 -2.57 4.72
CA LEU A 118 0.02 -1.83 5.91
C LEU A 118 -0.72 -2.73 6.91
N ALA A 119 -1.65 -3.55 6.43
CA ALA A 119 -2.34 -4.52 7.24
C ALA A 119 -1.38 -5.54 7.87
N TRP A 120 -0.41 -6.01 7.08
CA TRP A 120 0.63 -6.91 7.57
C TRP A 120 1.54 -6.23 8.61
N ALA A 121 1.98 -5.00 8.37
CA ALA A 121 2.78 -4.22 9.31
C ALA A 121 2.05 -4.01 10.65
N SER A 122 0.77 -3.65 10.57
CA SER A 122 -0.09 -3.47 11.75
C SER A 122 -0.25 -4.76 12.55
N MET A 123 -0.43 -5.90 11.87
CA MET A 123 -0.49 -7.22 12.50
C MET A 123 0.85 -7.58 13.17
N LEU A 124 1.99 -7.33 12.52
CA LEU A 124 3.31 -7.55 13.11
C LEU A 124 3.51 -6.69 14.37
N LEU A 125 3.16 -5.42 14.31
CA LEU A 125 3.25 -4.52 15.46
C LEU A 125 2.33 -5.02 16.59
N CYS A 126 1.10 -5.44 16.30
CA CYS A 126 0.18 -6.03 17.26
C CYS A 126 0.76 -7.31 17.92
N SER A 127 1.60 -8.07 17.18
CA SER A 127 2.23 -9.28 17.68
C SER A 127 3.22 -9.06 18.84
N ARG A 128 3.62 -7.82 19.08
CA ARG A 128 4.42 -7.42 20.25
C ARG A 128 3.60 -7.43 21.54
N PHE A 129 2.31 -7.19 21.43
CA PHE A 129 1.40 -7.05 22.58
C PHE A 129 0.54 -8.29 22.80
N THR A 130 0.36 -9.15 21.80
CA THR A 130 -0.43 -10.38 21.93
C THR A 130 0.12 -11.51 21.06
N LYS A 131 -0.04 -12.74 21.54
CA LYS A 131 0.26 -13.97 20.77
C LYS A 131 -1.01 -14.68 20.29
N SER A 132 -2.18 -14.10 20.54
CA SER A 132 -3.47 -14.65 20.16
C SER A 132 -3.68 -14.53 18.66
N ARG A 133 -3.72 -15.68 17.95
CA ARG A 133 -3.94 -15.72 16.51
C ARG A 133 -5.23 -15.01 16.03
N PRO A 134 -6.38 -15.23 16.69
CA PRO A 134 -7.60 -14.50 16.30
C PRO A 134 -7.43 -12.99 16.39
N ARG A 135 -6.73 -12.47 17.42
CA ARG A 135 -6.47 -11.03 17.54
C ARG A 135 -5.53 -10.51 16.47
N LEU A 136 -4.52 -11.29 16.09
CA LEU A 136 -3.59 -10.92 15.02
C LEU A 136 -4.28 -10.93 13.65
N LEU A 137 -5.11 -11.94 13.37
CA LEU A 137 -5.94 -11.96 12.17
C LEU A 137 -6.94 -10.80 12.15
N ALA A 138 -7.56 -10.51 13.30
CA ALA A 138 -8.45 -9.36 13.42
C ALA A 138 -7.69 -8.04 13.14
N ALA A 139 -6.47 -7.85 13.68
CA ALA A 139 -5.67 -6.65 13.39
C ALA A 139 -5.39 -6.49 11.90
N PHE A 140 -5.02 -7.58 11.20
CA PHE A 140 -4.79 -7.55 9.76
C PHE A 140 -6.06 -7.16 8.98
N PHE A 141 -7.16 -7.87 9.19
CA PHE A 141 -8.38 -7.63 8.42
C PHE A 141 -9.07 -6.33 8.80
N THR A 142 -8.99 -5.90 10.07
CA THR A 142 -9.51 -4.57 10.46
C THR A 142 -8.88 -3.48 9.62
N VAL A 143 -7.56 -3.49 9.41
CA VAL A 143 -6.89 -2.47 8.58
C VAL A 143 -7.38 -2.53 7.14
N LEU A 144 -7.54 -3.71 6.54
CA LEU A 144 -8.06 -3.84 5.18
C LEU A 144 -9.51 -3.34 5.04
N PHE A 145 -10.33 -3.45 6.08
CA PHE A 145 -11.72 -3.00 6.07
C PHE A 145 -11.92 -1.60 6.67
N LEU A 146 -10.86 -0.94 7.17
CA LEU A 146 -10.98 0.45 7.62
C LEU A 146 -11.43 1.34 6.47
N PRO A 147 -12.53 2.09 6.63
CA PRO A 147 -13.02 2.99 5.57
C PRO A 147 -11.96 3.97 5.10
N THR A 148 -11.13 4.50 6.02
CA THR A 148 -10.06 5.44 5.70
C THR A 148 -8.99 4.81 4.80
N VAL A 149 -8.63 3.54 5.00
CA VAL A 149 -7.66 2.81 4.16
C VAL A 149 -8.29 2.49 2.81
N PHE A 150 -9.47 1.87 2.82
CA PHE A 150 -10.19 1.48 1.61
C PHE A 150 -10.50 2.67 0.69
N LEU A 151 -11.06 3.75 1.24
CA LEU A 151 -11.42 4.93 0.46
C LEU A 151 -10.19 5.65 -0.07
N ASN A 152 -9.12 5.73 0.73
CA ASN A 152 -7.89 6.40 0.34
C ASN A 152 -7.25 5.74 -0.90
N SER A 153 -7.07 4.43 -0.89
CA SER A 153 -6.44 3.69 -1.98
C SER A 153 -7.36 3.47 -3.18
N ALA A 154 -8.50 2.79 -2.97
CA ALA A 154 -9.32 2.29 -4.06
C ALA A 154 -10.26 3.33 -4.66
N VAL A 155 -10.68 4.35 -3.89
CA VAL A 155 -11.54 5.41 -4.39
C VAL A 155 -10.73 6.64 -4.79
N TRP A 156 -9.92 7.18 -3.87
CA TRP A 156 -9.18 8.44 -4.09
C TRP A 156 -7.84 8.29 -4.81
N ALA A 157 -7.35 7.06 -5.03
CA ALA A 157 -6.05 6.81 -5.66
C ALA A 157 -4.88 7.53 -4.94
N GLN A 158 -4.96 7.63 -3.60
CA GLN A 158 -3.96 8.30 -2.78
C GLN A 158 -2.87 7.32 -2.30
N CYS A 159 -1.72 7.86 -1.92
CA CYS A 159 -0.53 7.08 -1.58
C CYS A 159 -0.29 6.93 -0.06
N ASP A 160 -1.31 7.10 0.78
CA ASP A 160 -1.07 7.15 2.24
C ASP A 160 -0.60 5.81 2.79
N SER A 161 -1.12 4.69 2.32
CA SER A 161 -0.63 3.36 2.72
C SER A 161 0.82 3.11 2.28
N ILE A 162 1.29 3.76 1.19
CA ILE A 162 2.65 3.58 0.66
C ILE A 162 3.70 4.07 1.66
N TYR A 163 3.44 5.19 2.36
CA TYR A 163 4.39 5.66 3.37
C TYR A 163 4.09 5.09 4.76
N MET A 164 2.82 4.79 5.08
CA MET A 164 2.46 4.26 6.39
C MET A 164 2.92 2.82 6.62
N ALA A 165 2.92 1.98 5.59
CA ALA A 165 3.37 0.60 5.73
C ALA A 165 4.85 0.49 6.16
N PRO A 166 5.82 1.11 5.46
CA PRO A 166 7.21 1.11 5.92
C PRO A 166 7.38 1.83 7.28
N LEU A 167 6.58 2.86 7.58
CA LEU A 167 6.63 3.52 8.87
C LEU A 167 6.32 2.57 10.03
N LEU A 168 5.20 1.83 9.95
CA LEU A 168 4.84 0.85 10.97
C LEU A 168 5.80 -0.33 11.03
N LEU A 169 6.32 -0.78 9.88
CA LEU A 169 7.38 -1.80 9.85
C LEU A 169 8.67 -1.29 10.51
N GLY A 170 8.99 -0.02 10.34
CA GLY A 170 10.12 0.63 11.01
C GLY A 170 9.99 0.59 12.53
N ILE A 171 8.81 0.97 13.06
CA ILE A 171 8.52 0.88 14.50
C ILE A 171 8.62 -0.58 14.97
N TYR A 172 8.04 -1.53 14.23
CA TYR A 172 8.16 -2.95 14.56
C TYR A 172 9.62 -3.40 14.61
N CYS A 173 10.45 -2.99 13.65
CA CYS A 173 11.88 -3.32 13.64
C CYS A 173 12.64 -2.69 14.80
N ALA A 174 12.29 -1.47 15.23
CA ALA A 174 12.86 -0.85 16.41
C ALA A 174 12.56 -1.71 17.67
N LEU A 175 11.32 -2.16 17.83
CA LEU A 175 10.89 -3.04 18.93
C LEU A 175 11.49 -4.47 18.87
N GLU A 176 12.02 -4.89 17.73
CA GLU A 176 12.72 -6.17 17.50
C GLU A 176 14.25 -6.03 17.60
N ASP A 177 14.76 -4.93 18.14
CA ASP A 177 16.21 -4.65 18.25
C ASP A 177 16.95 -4.65 16.90
N ARG A 178 16.28 -4.15 15.85
CA ARG A 178 16.83 -4.02 14.49
C ARG A 178 16.93 -2.56 14.07
N PRO A 179 17.79 -1.74 14.71
CA PRO A 179 17.79 -0.29 14.55
C PRO A 179 18.10 0.16 13.12
N TRP A 180 19.04 -0.50 12.43
CA TRP A 180 19.37 -0.14 11.04
C TRP A 180 18.20 -0.31 10.08
N LEU A 181 17.48 -1.42 10.19
CA LEU A 181 16.31 -1.66 9.34
C LEU A 181 15.18 -0.70 9.68
N SER A 182 15.01 -0.38 10.95
CA SER A 182 14.05 0.63 11.41
C SER A 182 14.34 2.00 10.79
N VAL A 183 15.58 2.47 10.85
CA VAL A 183 15.98 3.75 10.25
C VAL A 183 15.79 3.74 8.72
N ILE A 184 16.19 2.67 8.04
CA ILE A 184 15.99 2.56 6.58
C ILE A 184 14.50 2.68 6.23
N LEU A 185 13.64 1.96 6.94
CA LEU A 185 12.19 1.98 6.70
C LEU A 185 11.57 3.35 7.01
N ALA A 186 12.05 4.03 8.06
CA ALA A 186 11.64 5.40 8.36
C ALA A 186 12.07 6.38 7.25
N CYS A 187 13.29 6.25 6.74
CA CYS A 187 13.78 7.04 5.61
C CYS A 187 12.98 6.77 4.34
N VAL A 188 12.65 5.52 4.05
CA VAL A 188 11.77 5.16 2.91
C VAL A 188 10.42 5.82 3.07
N SER A 189 9.80 5.71 4.24
CA SER A 189 8.51 6.35 4.53
C SER A 189 8.56 7.87 4.33
N PHE A 190 9.54 8.53 4.93
CA PHE A 190 9.77 9.97 4.79
C PHE A 190 10.04 10.37 3.33
N GLY A 191 10.76 9.53 2.60
CA GLY A 191 11.02 9.74 1.17
C GLY A 191 9.75 9.78 0.33
N PHE A 192 8.71 9.04 0.68
CA PHE A 192 7.42 9.10 -0.01
C PHE A 192 6.55 10.29 0.42
N LYS A 193 6.50 10.58 1.73
CA LYS A 193 5.63 11.65 2.24
C LYS A 193 6.22 12.29 3.50
N LEU A 194 6.32 13.62 3.49
CA LEU A 194 6.91 14.37 4.61
C LEU A 194 6.15 14.19 5.93
N GLN A 195 4.87 13.82 5.87
CA GLN A 195 4.07 13.55 7.07
C GLN A 195 4.65 12.43 7.94
N ALA A 196 5.50 11.57 7.40
CA ALA A 196 6.23 10.58 8.19
C ALA A 196 7.09 11.21 9.31
N VAL A 197 7.43 12.49 9.21
CA VAL A 197 8.18 13.23 10.25
C VAL A 197 7.49 13.22 11.61
N PHE A 198 6.16 13.17 11.64
CA PHE A 198 5.39 13.18 12.89
C PHE A 198 5.65 11.96 13.80
N ILE A 199 6.28 10.90 13.28
CA ILE A 199 6.66 9.74 14.07
C ILE A 199 8.02 9.93 14.81
N LEU A 200 8.84 10.89 14.40
CA LEU A 200 10.19 11.09 14.96
C LEU A 200 10.22 11.20 16.49
N PRO A 201 9.25 11.83 17.18
CA PRO A 201 9.24 11.85 18.63
C PRO A 201 9.18 10.45 19.27
N ILE A 202 8.55 9.47 18.59
CA ILE A 202 8.50 8.07 19.07
C ILE A 202 9.87 7.40 18.95
N TYR A 203 10.69 7.81 17.99
CA TYR A 203 12.07 7.29 17.84
C TYR A 203 13.06 7.94 18.81
N ALA A 204 12.68 9.03 19.51
CA ALA A 204 13.53 9.74 20.45
C ALA A 204 13.40 9.20 21.89
N VAL A 205 12.45 8.29 22.15
CA VAL A 205 12.20 7.64 23.46
C VAL A 205 12.78 6.24 23.47
#